data_0df1fc0636846720e9c501928327c90f
#
_entry.id   0df1fc0636846720e9c501928327c90f
#
_cell.length_a   1.000
_cell.length_b   1.000
_cell.length_c   1.000
_cell.angle_alpha   90.00
_cell.angle_beta   90.00
_cell.angle_gamma   90.00
#
_symmetry.space_group_name_H-M   'P 1'
#
loop_
_entity.id
_entity.type
_entity.pdbx_description
1 polymer ?
#
loop_
_entity_poly.entity_id
_entity_poly.type
_entity_poly.pdbx_seq_one_letter_code
_entity_poly.pdbx_strand_id
1 'polypeptide(L)'
;MQFYRCRAPLRLGLAGGGTDVQSYSDIYGGNVLNVTINRYAYTHLQLNDTPDIEIESYDFGSSSRINLKNEIVYNGESDLAKGAIKHFYDGSV
;
A
#
# COMPACT_ATOMS: atom_id res chain seq x y z
N MET A 1 1.51 -18.32 -16.82
CA MET A 1 1.96 -17.24 -15.93
C MET A 1 0.73 -16.63 -15.28
N GLN A 2 0.70 -16.61 -13.95
CA GLN A 2 -0.45 -16.05 -13.23
C GLN A 2 -0.35 -14.54 -13.11
N PHE A 3 -1.44 -13.89 -13.36
CA PHE A 3 -1.55 -12.45 -13.34
C PHE A 3 -2.78 -12.04 -12.54
N TYR A 4 -2.61 -11.12 -11.62
CA TYR A 4 -3.68 -10.64 -10.77
C TYR A 4 -3.85 -9.14 -10.92
N ARG A 5 -5.08 -8.70 -10.89
CA ARG A 5 -5.42 -7.29 -10.93
C ARG A 5 -6.37 -6.97 -9.79
N CYS A 6 -6.08 -5.91 -9.08
CA CYS A 6 -6.90 -5.44 -7.98
C CYS A 6 -7.20 -3.96 -8.16
N ARG A 7 -8.37 -3.54 -7.71
CA ARG A 7 -8.71 -2.12 -7.65
C ARG A 7 -9.37 -1.81 -6.31
N ALA A 8 -9.13 -0.59 -5.83
CA ALA A 8 -9.74 -0.08 -4.62
C ALA A 8 -10.30 1.31 -4.89
N PRO A 9 -11.55 1.60 -4.49
CA PRO A 9 -12.11 2.93 -4.72
C PRO A 9 -11.39 3.98 -3.88
N LEU A 10 -11.17 5.14 -4.49
CA LEU A 10 -10.70 6.30 -3.76
C LEU A 10 -11.83 6.87 -2.91
N ARG A 11 -11.48 7.64 -1.90
CA ARG A 11 -12.46 8.25 -1.02
C ARG A 11 -12.13 9.72 -0.79
N LEU A 12 -13.17 10.47 -0.48
CA LEU A 12 -13.04 11.86 -0.05
C LEU A 12 -13.33 11.96 1.43
N GLY A 13 -12.40 12.55 2.19
CA GLY A 13 -12.65 12.90 3.57
C GLY A 13 -13.44 14.19 3.64
N LEU A 14 -14.66 14.11 4.16
CA LEU A 14 -15.56 15.27 4.26
C LEU A 14 -15.39 16.01 5.58
N ALA A 15 -15.16 15.29 6.68
CA ALA A 15 -15.01 15.88 8.01
C ALA A 15 -14.32 14.89 8.95
N GLY A 16 -13.69 15.43 9.99
CA GLY A 16 -13.13 14.64 11.08
C GLY A 16 -11.74 14.08 10.85
N GLY A 17 -11.09 14.42 9.75
CA GLY A 17 -9.72 13.97 9.49
C GLY A 17 -8.77 14.41 10.59
N GLY A 18 -7.93 13.49 11.06
CA GLY A 18 -7.02 13.71 12.17
C GLY A 18 -7.56 13.32 13.52
N THR A 19 -8.87 13.19 13.68
CA THR A 19 -9.44 12.75 14.97
C THR A 19 -9.23 11.27 15.23
N ASP A 20 -8.91 10.50 14.21
CA ASP A 20 -8.63 9.07 14.29
C ASP A 20 -7.13 8.74 14.49
N VAL A 21 -6.30 9.77 14.64
CA VAL A 21 -4.86 9.60 14.86
C VAL A 21 -4.59 9.40 16.35
N GLN A 22 -3.67 8.47 16.65
CA GLN A 22 -3.20 8.20 17.99
C GLN A 22 -2.74 9.46 18.71
N SER A 23 -2.92 9.52 19.99
CA SER A 23 -2.85 10.63 20.92
C SER A 23 -4.17 11.40 21.02
N TYR A 24 -4.71 11.89 19.91
CA TYR A 24 -6.00 12.58 19.96
C TYR A 24 -7.15 11.59 20.20
N SER A 25 -7.20 10.52 19.41
CA SER A 25 -8.27 9.51 19.51
C SER A 25 -8.28 8.78 20.85
N ASP A 26 -7.11 8.59 21.46
CA ASP A 26 -6.99 7.92 22.76
C ASP A 26 -7.62 8.72 23.89
N ILE A 27 -7.63 10.06 23.78
CA ILE A 27 -8.14 10.97 24.82
C ILE A 27 -9.57 11.40 24.55
N TYR A 28 -9.86 11.77 23.30
CA TYR A 28 -11.11 12.41 22.91
C TYR A 28 -12.02 11.54 22.04
N GLY A 29 -11.54 10.37 21.61
CA GLY A 29 -12.22 9.61 20.59
C GLY A 29 -12.09 10.24 19.21
N GLY A 30 -12.57 9.56 18.18
CA GLY A 30 -12.49 10.07 16.82
C GLY A 30 -13.71 9.67 16.01
N ASN A 31 -14.16 10.58 15.15
CA ASN A 31 -15.21 10.34 14.18
C ASN A 31 -14.79 10.91 12.84
N VAL A 32 -14.87 10.08 11.79
CA VAL A 32 -14.50 10.49 10.44
C VAL A 32 -15.69 10.23 9.52
N LEU A 33 -16.01 11.24 8.70
CA LEU A 33 -17.00 11.11 7.65
C LEU A 33 -16.29 11.13 6.31
N ASN A 34 -16.43 10.06 5.54
CA ASN A 34 -15.87 9.98 4.21
C ASN A 34 -16.85 9.30 3.25
N VAL A 35 -16.59 9.44 1.96
CA VAL A 35 -17.40 8.82 0.91
C VAL A 35 -16.47 8.27 -0.16
N THR A 36 -16.79 7.08 -0.65
CA THR A 36 -16.08 6.54 -1.80
C THR A 36 -16.58 7.17 -3.09
N ILE A 37 -15.69 7.26 -4.06
CA ILE A 37 -16.01 7.82 -5.38
C ILE A 37 -15.72 6.78 -6.46
N ASN A 38 -16.18 7.02 -7.68
CA ASN A 38 -15.99 6.11 -8.81
C ASN A 38 -14.64 6.31 -9.51
N ARG A 39 -13.61 6.59 -8.74
CA ARG A 39 -12.22 6.59 -9.16
C ARG A 39 -11.50 5.54 -8.34
N TYR A 40 -10.53 4.87 -8.94
CA TYR A 40 -9.91 3.70 -8.34
C TYR A 40 -8.40 3.77 -8.39
N ALA A 41 -7.77 3.24 -7.36
CA ALA A 41 -6.37 2.87 -7.41
C ALA A 41 -6.27 1.44 -7.94
N TYR A 42 -5.35 1.21 -8.87
CA TYR A 42 -5.17 -0.09 -9.50
C TYR A 42 -3.80 -0.67 -9.15
N THR A 43 -3.79 -1.97 -8.91
CA THR A 43 -2.56 -2.72 -8.69
C THR A 43 -2.57 -3.98 -9.55
N HIS A 44 -1.47 -4.23 -10.22
CA HIS A 44 -1.25 -5.45 -10.97
C HIS A 44 -0.14 -6.25 -10.31
N LEU A 45 -0.34 -7.56 -10.22
CA LEU A 45 0.65 -8.45 -9.64
C LEU A 45 0.90 -9.59 -10.61
N GLN A 46 2.16 -9.84 -10.89
CA GLN A 46 2.57 -10.92 -11.78
C GLN A 46 3.72 -11.68 -11.11
N LEU A 47 3.64 -13.00 -11.14
CA LEU A 47 4.72 -13.84 -10.64
C LEU A 47 5.89 -13.81 -11.61
N ASN A 48 7.08 -13.74 -11.08
CA ASN A 48 8.32 -13.82 -11.86
C ASN A 48 9.16 -15.04 -11.44
N ASP A 49 10.22 -15.29 -12.16
CA ASP A 49 11.11 -16.44 -11.90
C ASP A 49 12.31 -16.07 -11.02
N THR A 50 12.34 -14.85 -10.49
CA THR A 50 13.45 -14.37 -9.67
C THR A 50 13.07 -14.39 -8.20
N PRO A 51 14.04 -14.45 -7.27
CA PRO A 51 13.75 -14.35 -5.84
C PRO A 51 13.42 -12.92 -5.39
N ASP A 52 13.62 -11.95 -6.27
CA ASP A 52 13.40 -10.53 -5.94
C ASP A 52 11.98 -10.10 -6.26
N ILE A 53 11.48 -9.14 -5.49
CA ILE A 53 10.20 -8.49 -5.75
C ILE A 53 10.47 -7.13 -6.37
N GLU A 54 9.92 -6.90 -7.56
CA GLU A 54 10.01 -5.64 -8.25
C GLU A 54 8.72 -4.86 -8.07
N ILE A 55 8.83 -3.60 -7.67
CA ILE A 55 7.71 -2.70 -7.48
C ILE A 55 7.85 -1.55 -8.47
N GLU A 56 6.87 -1.39 -9.36
CA GLU A 56 6.83 -0.29 -10.31
C GLU A 56 5.65 0.61 -9.99
N SER A 57 5.90 1.89 -9.88
CA SER A 57 4.86 2.90 -9.69
C SER A 57 4.80 3.78 -10.93
N TYR A 58 3.72 3.66 -11.67
CA TYR A 58 3.53 4.47 -12.87
C TYR A 58 3.24 5.94 -12.54
N ASP A 59 2.55 6.19 -11.43
CA ASP A 59 2.21 7.54 -11.01
C ASP A 59 3.44 8.37 -10.66
N PHE A 60 4.44 7.73 -10.05
CA PHE A 60 5.65 8.39 -9.61
C PHE A 60 6.83 8.13 -10.54
N GLY A 61 6.65 7.26 -11.54
CA GLY A 61 7.74 6.89 -12.45
C GLY A 61 8.91 6.20 -11.76
N SER A 62 8.66 5.56 -10.62
CA SER A 62 9.70 4.92 -9.83
C SER A 62 9.65 3.41 -9.95
N SER A 63 10.80 2.79 -9.75
CA SER A 63 10.95 1.34 -9.73
C SER A 63 11.85 0.96 -8.57
N SER A 64 11.42 -0.02 -7.78
CA SER A 64 12.17 -0.51 -6.63
C SER A 64 12.27 -2.02 -6.68
N ARG A 65 13.40 -2.56 -6.21
CA ARG A 65 13.59 -4.01 -6.10
C ARG A 65 13.92 -4.34 -4.65
N ILE A 66 13.23 -5.34 -4.11
CA ILE A 66 13.48 -5.80 -2.74
C ILE A 66 13.69 -7.31 -2.74
N ASN A 67 14.52 -7.76 -1.79
CA ASN A 67 14.73 -9.17 -1.52
C ASN A 67 14.37 -9.43 -0.05
N LEU A 68 13.42 -10.32 0.19
CA LEU A 68 12.91 -10.59 1.55
C LEU A 68 13.92 -11.27 2.47
N LYS A 69 15.00 -11.81 1.91
CA LYS A 69 16.11 -12.34 2.73
C LYS A 69 16.93 -11.23 3.37
N ASN A 70 16.86 -10.02 2.82
CA ASN A 70 17.52 -8.84 3.33
C ASN A 70 16.52 -7.95 4.05
N GLU A 71 17.03 -7.03 4.87
CA GLU A 71 16.18 -6.05 5.52
C GLU A 71 15.58 -5.10 4.48
N ILE A 72 14.29 -4.81 4.61
CA ILE A 72 13.59 -3.88 3.73
C ILE A 72 13.95 -2.45 4.13
N VAL A 73 14.45 -1.67 3.17
CA VAL A 73 14.81 -0.28 3.39
C VAL A 73 13.64 0.63 3.00
N TYR A 74 13.15 1.40 3.97
CA TYR A 74 12.11 2.39 3.74
C TYR A 74 12.78 3.75 3.49
N ASN A 75 12.82 4.15 2.23
CA ASN A 75 13.58 5.32 1.79
C ASN A 75 12.72 6.38 1.07
N GLY A 76 11.39 6.29 1.23
CA GLY A 76 10.45 7.16 0.54
C GLY A 76 10.01 6.65 -0.82
N GLU A 77 10.59 5.56 -1.30
CA GLU A 77 10.23 4.94 -2.59
C GLU A 77 9.39 3.70 -2.34
N SER A 78 8.10 3.77 -2.72
CA SER A 78 7.15 2.65 -2.62
C SER A 78 7.04 2.05 -1.21
N ASP A 79 7.16 2.86 -0.17
CA ASP A 79 7.18 2.38 1.22
C ASP A 79 5.88 1.72 1.62
N LEU A 80 4.74 2.21 1.16
CA LEU A 80 3.44 1.59 1.45
C LEU A 80 3.34 0.19 0.85
N ALA A 81 3.78 0.02 -0.38
CA ALA A 81 3.82 -1.29 -1.02
C ALA A 81 4.79 -2.23 -0.31
N LYS A 82 5.96 -1.74 0.08
CA LYS A 82 6.93 -2.51 0.85
C LYS A 82 6.35 -2.99 2.17
N GLY A 83 5.66 -2.11 2.89
CA GLY A 83 5.00 -2.46 4.15
C GLY A 83 3.92 -3.51 3.97
N ALA A 84 3.11 -3.41 2.93
CA ALA A 84 2.08 -4.39 2.62
C ALA A 84 2.69 -5.76 2.30
N ILE A 85 3.74 -5.79 1.49
CA ILE A 85 4.43 -7.03 1.15
C ILE A 85 5.01 -7.68 2.41
N LYS A 86 5.67 -6.91 3.25
CA LYS A 86 6.23 -7.41 4.51
C LYS A 86 5.15 -8.03 5.40
N HIS A 87 3.96 -7.45 5.42
CA HIS A 87 2.88 -7.89 6.29
C HIS A 87 2.19 -9.16 5.77
N PHE A 88 1.97 -9.26 4.46
CA PHE A 88 1.14 -10.32 3.89
C PHE A 88 1.91 -11.45 3.21
N TYR A 89 3.13 -11.23 2.78
CA TYR A 89 3.89 -12.23 2.03
C TYR A 89 4.61 -13.18 3.00
N ASP A 90 4.35 -14.46 2.83
CA ASP A 90 4.90 -15.52 3.69
C ASP A 90 6.02 -16.33 3.03
N GLY A 91 6.39 -15.99 1.82
CA GLY A 91 7.44 -16.69 1.08
C GLY A 91 6.98 -17.96 0.37
N SER A 92 5.68 -18.24 0.35
CA SER A 92 5.15 -19.49 -0.23
C SER A 92 5.02 -19.47 -1.75
N VAL A 93 5.28 -18.33 -2.37
CA VAL A 93 5.12 -18.17 -3.83
C VAL A 93 6.45 -17.79 -4.49
#